data_4e15adb9754f3d0fc36ddfa64d48178f
#
_entry.id   4e15adb9754f3d0fc36ddfa64d48178f
#
_cell.length_a   1.000
_cell.length_b   1.000
_cell.length_c   1.000
_cell.angle_alpha   90.00
_cell.angle_beta   90.00
_cell.angle_gamma   90.00
#
_symmetry.space_group_name_H-M   'P 1'
#
loop_
_entity.id
_entity.type
_entity.pdbx_description
1 polymer ?
#
loop_
_entity_poly.entity_id
_entity_poly.type
_entity_poly.pdbx_seq_one_letter_code
_entity_poly.pdbx_strand_id
1 'polypeptide(L)'
;SHSSHKGERTTLKAGIKLLDKEIFDASLMDVSALETFIKEQILDAKASGVLLSLHMKATMMKVSDPIIFGHVIRLFFSVVFENYKTEFEQIGVNPNNGYENILDKLKKLDPQKRSEIEAAFNKALEDGPDLAMVNSEKGITNLHVPSDVIIDASMPAMIRTSGKMYNAKGLEQDTKAIIPDSSYASIY
;
A
#
# COMPACT_ATOMS: atom_id res chain seq x y z
N SER A 1 -15.61 -0.34 22.27
CA SER A 1 -16.47 -1.45 21.79
C SER A 1 -16.81 -1.23 20.32
N HIS A 2 -17.08 -2.32 19.64
CA HIS A 2 -17.54 -2.35 18.24
C HIS A 2 -19.02 -2.76 18.23
N SER A 3 -19.84 -2.10 17.43
CA SER A 3 -21.24 -2.49 17.18
C SER A 3 -21.38 -2.97 15.74
N SER A 4 -21.87 -4.20 15.55
CA SER A 4 -22.14 -4.74 14.22
C SER A 4 -23.41 -4.08 13.61
N HIS A 5 -23.62 -4.24 12.32
CA HIS A 5 -24.84 -3.79 11.66
C HIS A 5 -26.12 -4.50 12.18
N LYS A 6 -25.95 -5.64 12.89
CA LYS A 6 -27.05 -6.36 13.58
C LYS A 6 -27.29 -5.88 15.00
N GLY A 7 -26.58 -4.84 15.46
CA GLY A 7 -26.69 -4.31 16.81
C GLY A 7 -25.93 -5.08 17.88
N GLU A 8 -25.16 -6.12 17.51
CA GLU A 8 -24.31 -6.85 18.44
C GLU A 8 -23.15 -5.96 18.88
N ARG A 9 -22.91 -5.88 20.19
CA ARG A 9 -21.86 -5.04 20.77
C ARG A 9 -20.74 -5.91 21.32
N THR A 10 -19.54 -5.74 20.77
CA THR A 10 -18.33 -6.44 21.22
C THR A 10 -17.39 -5.45 21.89
N THR A 11 -16.97 -5.73 23.11
CA THR A 11 -15.96 -4.94 23.82
C THR A 11 -14.57 -5.41 23.37
N LEU A 12 -13.88 -4.59 22.58
CA LEU A 12 -12.54 -4.90 22.06
C LEU A 12 -11.47 -4.77 23.15
N LYS A 13 -11.59 -3.76 24.01
CA LYS A 13 -10.69 -3.51 25.13
C LYS A 13 -11.45 -2.78 26.22
N ALA A 14 -11.29 -3.20 27.46
CA ALA A 14 -11.86 -2.58 28.65
C ALA A 14 -10.76 -2.13 29.62
N GLY A 15 -11.10 -1.20 30.53
CA GLY A 15 -10.19 -0.80 31.60
C GLY A 15 -8.91 -0.11 31.13
N ILE A 16 -8.98 0.70 30.07
CA ILE A 16 -7.85 1.53 29.63
C ILE A 16 -7.52 2.52 30.74
N LYS A 17 -6.30 2.43 31.27
CA LYS A 17 -5.80 3.38 32.26
C LYS A 17 -5.34 4.64 31.58
N LEU A 18 -5.86 5.78 32.02
CA LEU A 18 -5.46 7.11 31.55
C LEU A 18 -4.79 7.88 32.68
N LEU A 19 -3.91 8.81 32.33
CA LEU A 19 -3.33 9.76 33.26
C LEU A 19 -4.35 10.87 33.59
N ASP A 20 -4.13 11.59 34.72
CA ASP A 20 -4.95 12.75 35.00
C ASP A 20 -4.86 13.79 33.86
N LYS A 21 -6.03 14.26 33.42
CA LYS A 21 -6.19 15.20 32.29
C LYS A 21 -5.66 14.69 30.91
N GLU A 22 -5.38 13.40 30.78
CA GLU A 22 -5.04 12.81 29.49
C GLU A 22 -6.25 12.85 28.54
N ILE A 23 -6.04 13.38 27.35
CA ILE A 23 -7.04 13.39 26.28
C ILE A 23 -6.92 12.07 25.53
N PHE A 24 -8.03 11.34 25.45
CA PHE A 24 -8.13 10.10 24.69
C PHE A 24 -9.14 10.28 23.56
N ASP A 25 -8.68 9.92 22.36
CA ASP A 25 -9.52 9.89 21.16
C ASP A 25 -9.38 8.55 20.46
N ALA A 26 -10.32 8.24 19.59
CA ALA A 26 -10.31 7.06 18.74
C ALA A 26 -10.88 7.38 17.37
N SER A 27 -10.16 6.94 16.36
CA SER A 27 -10.62 6.99 14.98
C SER A 27 -10.81 5.59 14.41
N LEU A 28 -11.52 5.50 13.31
CA LEU A 28 -11.70 4.27 12.55
C LEU A 28 -11.41 4.55 11.08
N MET A 29 -10.99 3.50 10.37
CA MET A 29 -10.90 3.53 8.91
C MET A 29 -11.95 2.59 8.34
N ASP A 30 -12.80 3.10 7.46
CA ASP A 30 -13.76 2.30 6.71
C ASP A 30 -13.04 1.67 5.51
N VAL A 31 -12.97 0.34 5.49
CA VAL A 31 -12.25 -0.41 4.44
C VAL A 31 -12.88 -0.20 3.07
N SER A 32 -14.22 -0.14 2.98
CA SER A 32 -14.90 0.06 1.70
C SER A 32 -14.60 1.43 1.11
N ALA A 33 -14.61 2.47 1.94
CA ALA A 33 -14.24 3.82 1.53
C ALA A 33 -12.77 3.90 1.13
N LEU A 34 -11.87 3.27 1.90
CA LEU A 34 -10.45 3.17 1.58
C LEU A 34 -10.20 2.51 0.22
N GLU A 35 -10.82 1.36 -0.03
CA GLU A 35 -10.66 0.64 -1.28
C GLU A 35 -11.23 1.39 -2.48
N THR A 36 -12.35 2.08 -2.31
CA THR A 36 -12.92 2.95 -3.34
C THR A 36 -11.95 4.08 -3.68
N PHE A 37 -11.46 4.79 -2.67
CA PHE A 37 -10.46 5.84 -2.83
C PHE A 37 -9.22 5.34 -3.58
N ILE A 38 -8.63 4.22 -3.16
CA ILE A 38 -7.42 3.68 -3.79
C ILE A 38 -7.66 3.35 -5.27
N LYS A 39 -8.79 2.71 -5.61
CA LYS A 39 -9.15 2.38 -6.99
C LYS A 39 -9.26 3.64 -7.86
N GLU A 40 -9.93 4.67 -7.35
CA GLU A 40 -10.05 5.95 -8.05
C GLU A 40 -8.69 6.60 -8.29
N GLN A 41 -7.79 6.58 -7.29
CA GLN A 41 -6.46 7.17 -7.42
C GLN A 41 -5.56 6.41 -8.40
N ILE A 42 -5.65 5.08 -8.44
CA ILE A 42 -4.92 4.25 -9.43
C ILE A 42 -5.39 4.60 -10.85
N LEU A 43 -6.70 4.68 -11.06
CA LEU A 43 -7.27 5.02 -12.38
C LEU A 43 -6.92 6.44 -12.81
N ASP A 44 -6.99 7.39 -11.89
CA ASP A 44 -6.68 8.79 -12.17
C ASP A 44 -5.17 8.98 -12.48
N ALA A 45 -4.28 8.34 -11.73
CA ALA A 45 -2.85 8.39 -12.02
C ALA A 45 -2.53 7.86 -13.43
N LYS A 46 -3.17 6.74 -13.83
CA LYS A 46 -3.05 6.18 -15.17
C LYS A 46 -3.58 7.12 -16.24
N ALA A 47 -4.78 7.68 -16.04
CA ALA A 47 -5.41 8.59 -17.01
C ALA A 47 -4.63 9.90 -17.18
N SER A 48 -4.00 10.38 -16.10
CA SER A 48 -3.19 11.60 -16.10
C SER A 48 -1.75 11.38 -16.58
N GLY A 49 -1.31 10.14 -16.74
CA GLY A 49 0.07 9.82 -17.17
C GLY A 49 1.14 10.21 -16.15
N VAL A 50 0.79 10.23 -14.87
CA VAL A 50 1.72 10.56 -13.78
C VAL A 50 2.12 9.31 -13.01
N LEU A 51 3.27 9.35 -12.31
CA LEU A 51 3.66 8.28 -11.41
C LEU A 51 2.68 8.16 -10.25
N LEU A 52 2.40 6.94 -9.82
CA LEU A 52 1.71 6.67 -8.57
C LEU A 52 2.72 6.37 -7.47
N SER A 53 2.58 7.04 -6.33
CA SER A 53 3.42 6.83 -5.16
C SER A 53 2.57 6.75 -3.88
N LEU A 54 2.79 5.69 -3.11
CA LEU A 54 2.12 5.48 -1.82
C LEU A 54 3.07 5.89 -0.70
N HIS A 55 2.64 6.85 0.12
CA HIS A 55 3.42 7.39 1.23
C HIS A 55 2.78 6.99 2.55
N MET A 56 3.55 6.31 3.39
CA MET A 56 3.10 5.72 4.65
C MET A 56 4.13 5.95 5.76
N LYS A 57 3.76 5.61 7.00
CA LYS A 57 4.64 5.67 8.17
C LYS A 57 4.79 4.29 8.84
N ALA A 58 4.95 3.23 8.07
CA ALA A 58 4.98 1.85 8.57
C ALA A 58 6.14 1.55 9.53
N THR A 59 7.18 2.37 9.57
CA THR A 59 8.27 2.27 10.55
C THR A 59 7.81 2.58 11.99
N MET A 60 6.79 3.42 12.14
CA MET A 60 6.21 3.83 13.42
C MET A 60 4.80 3.25 13.60
N MET A 61 3.93 3.37 12.61
CA MET A 61 2.56 2.83 12.59
C MET A 61 2.57 1.37 12.16
N LYS A 62 3.20 0.52 12.97
CA LYS A 62 3.57 -0.87 12.63
C LYS A 62 2.38 -1.83 12.47
N VAL A 63 1.17 -1.44 12.81
CA VAL A 63 -0.04 -2.26 12.70
C VAL A 63 -0.95 -1.74 11.60
N SER A 64 -1.36 -0.47 11.66
CA SER A 64 -2.32 0.11 10.71
C SER A 64 -1.74 0.22 9.31
N ASP A 65 -0.53 0.76 9.17
CA ASP A 65 0.04 1.08 7.87
C ASP A 65 0.34 -0.14 7.01
N PRO A 66 0.92 -1.24 7.52
CA PRO A 66 1.05 -2.46 6.73
C PRO A 66 -0.29 -3.03 6.26
N ILE A 67 -1.36 -2.92 7.05
CA ILE A 67 -2.70 -3.36 6.66
C ILE A 67 -3.23 -2.49 5.51
N ILE A 68 -3.12 -1.17 5.63
CA ILE A 68 -3.52 -0.23 4.56
C ILE A 68 -2.69 -0.49 3.30
N PHE A 69 -1.39 -0.68 3.44
CA PHE A 69 -0.48 -1.02 2.35
C PHE A 69 -0.93 -2.32 1.64
N GLY A 70 -1.32 -3.33 2.39
CA GLY A 70 -1.83 -4.58 1.86
C GLY A 70 -3.11 -4.42 1.03
N HIS A 71 -4.00 -3.48 1.38
CA HIS A 71 -5.15 -3.13 0.55
C HIS A 71 -4.70 -2.52 -0.79
N VAL A 72 -3.71 -1.63 -0.80
CA VAL A 72 -3.16 -1.06 -2.04
C VAL A 72 -2.58 -2.16 -2.94
N ILE A 73 -1.76 -3.07 -2.38
CA ILE A 73 -1.19 -4.21 -3.09
C ILE A 73 -2.28 -5.09 -3.71
N ARG A 74 -3.32 -5.45 -2.95
CA ARG A 74 -4.44 -6.26 -3.47
C ARG A 74 -5.19 -5.59 -4.60
N LEU A 75 -5.38 -4.29 -4.52
CA LEU A 75 -6.13 -3.54 -5.52
C LEU A 75 -5.31 -3.30 -6.78
N PHE A 76 -4.03 -2.96 -6.64
CA PHE A 76 -3.15 -2.77 -7.77
C PHE A 76 -2.96 -4.06 -8.58
N PHE A 77 -2.82 -5.19 -7.90
CA PHE A 77 -2.64 -6.51 -8.48
C PHE A 77 -3.92 -7.38 -8.42
N SER A 78 -5.10 -6.78 -8.45
CA SER A 78 -6.38 -7.49 -8.19
C SER A 78 -6.57 -8.73 -9.06
N VAL A 79 -6.32 -8.62 -10.36
CA VAL A 79 -6.44 -9.73 -11.31
C VAL A 79 -5.52 -10.90 -10.94
N VAL A 80 -4.31 -10.61 -10.47
CA VAL A 80 -3.35 -11.65 -10.05
C VAL A 80 -3.83 -12.33 -8.78
N PHE A 81 -4.32 -11.57 -7.79
CA PHE A 81 -4.85 -12.13 -6.55
C PHE A 81 -6.12 -12.96 -6.75
N GLU A 82 -6.95 -12.59 -7.72
CA GLU A 82 -8.15 -13.36 -8.08
C GLU A 82 -7.80 -14.67 -8.77
N ASN A 83 -6.89 -14.63 -9.74
CA ASN A 83 -6.54 -15.80 -10.56
C ASN A 83 -5.70 -16.84 -9.80
N TYR A 84 -4.86 -16.41 -8.86
CA TYR A 84 -3.90 -17.29 -8.16
C TYR A 84 -4.14 -17.36 -6.64
N LYS A 85 -5.39 -17.20 -6.23
CA LYS A 85 -5.79 -17.20 -4.81
C LYS A 85 -5.33 -18.45 -4.08
N THR A 86 -5.53 -19.63 -4.69
CA THR A 86 -5.20 -20.93 -4.09
C THR A 86 -3.69 -21.07 -3.86
N GLU A 87 -2.88 -20.71 -4.85
CA GLU A 87 -1.41 -20.75 -4.77
C GLU A 87 -0.91 -19.81 -3.67
N PHE A 88 -1.48 -18.60 -3.58
CA PHE A 88 -1.10 -17.63 -2.56
C PHE A 88 -1.45 -18.09 -1.14
N GLU A 89 -2.60 -18.74 -0.96
CA GLU A 89 -2.98 -19.34 0.32
C GLU A 89 -2.01 -20.47 0.71
N GLN A 90 -1.64 -21.35 -0.23
CA GLN A 90 -0.71 -22.46 0.00
C GLN A 90 0.68 -22.01 0.45
N ILE A 91 1.23 -20.96 -0.18
CA ILE A 91 2.57 -20.45 0.16
C ILE A 91 2.57 -19.39 1.25
N GLY A 92 1.39 -19.01 1.76
CA GLY A 92 1.22 -18.05 2.84
C GLY A 92 1.60 -16.62 2.43
N VAL A 93 1.13 -16.15 1.27
CA VAL A 93 1.29 -14.75 0.84
C VAL A 93 0.53 -13.83 1.77
N ASN A 94 1.24 -12.81 2.26
CA ASN A 94 0.63 -11.71 3.00
C ASN A 94 0.97 -10.38 2.31
N PRO A 95 0.01 -9.75 1.63
CA PRO A 95 0.24 -8.50 0.91
C PRO A 95 0.63 -7.32 1.81
N ASN A 96 0.37 -7.42 3.12
CA ASN A 96 0.78 -6.40 4.09
C ASN A 96 2.32 -6.28 4.21
N ASN A 97 3.06 -7.29 3.73
CA ASN A 97 4.52 -7.29 3.73
C ASN A 97 5.14 -6.70 2.45
N GLY A 98 4.31 -6.29 1.49
CA GLY A 98 4.76 -5.69 0.24
C GLY A 98 5.01 -6.69 -0.89
N TYR A 99 5.28 -6.14 -2.07
CA TYR A 99 5.47 -6.91 -3.30
C TYR A 99 6.74 -7.76 -3.28
N GLU A 100 7.84 -7.27 -2.67
CA GLU A 100 9.07 -8.04 -2.54
C GLU A 100 8.85 -9.36 -1.78
N ASN A 101 8.09 -9.32 -0.67
CA ASN A 101 7.77 -10.54 0.08
C ASN A 101 6.94 -11.53 -0.74
N ILE A 102 6.06 -11.04 -1.61
CA ILE A 102 5.30 -11.91 -2.52
C ILE A 102 6.24 -12.63 -3.47
N LEU A 103 7.16 -11.91 -4.13
CA LEU A 103 8.17 -12.49 -5.03
C LEU A 103 9.03 -13.54 -4.33
N ASP A 104 9.42 -13.30 -3.08
CA ASP A 104 10.16 -14.27 -2.28
C ASP A 104 9.34 -15.53 -1.96
N LYS A 105 8.06 -15.38 -1.68
CA LYS A 105 7.15 -16.52 -1.44
C LYS A 105 6.94 -17.36 -2.70
N LEU A 106 6.89 -16.74 -3.88
CA LEU A 106 6.76 -17.46 -5.16
C LEU A 106 7.88 -18.48 -5.39
N LYS A 107 9.06 -18.27 -4.79
CA LYS A 107 10.19 -19.23 -4.86
C LYS A 107 9.87 -20.62 -4.27
N LYS A 108 8.77 -20.75 -3.51
CA LYS A 108 8.28 -22.02 -2.96
C LYS A 108 7.46 -22.83 -3.95
N LEU A 109 7.01 -22.23 -5.03
CA LEU A 109 6.26 -22.90 -6.10
C LEU A 109 7.23 -23.57 -7.09
N ASP A 110 6.69 -24.50 -7.90
CA ASP A 110 7.44 -25.02 -9.01
C ASP A 110 7.82 -23.92 -10.01
N PRO A 111 8.93 -24.09 -10.76
CA PRO A 111 9.45 -23.05 -11.65
C PRO A 111 8.47 -22.58 -12.72
N GLN A 112 7.63 -23.49 -13.24
CA GLN A 112 6.68 -23.15 -14.31
C GLN A 112 5.55 -22.28 -13.74
N LYS A 113 4.94 -22.68 -12.63
CA LYS A 113 3.87 -21.91 -11.98
C LYS A 113 4.38 -20.56 -11.48
N ARG A 114 5.60 -20.52 -10.93
CA ARG A 114 6.25 -19.29 -10.54
C ARG A 114 6.39 -18.33 -11.73
N SER A 115 6.92 -18.79 -12.86
CA SER A 115 7.11 -17.96 -14.06
C SER A 115 5.79 -17.43 -14.61
N GLU A 116 4.73 -18.24 -14.56
CA GLU A 116 3.37 -17.83 -14.96
C GLU A 116 2.86 -16.68 -14.08
N ILE A 117 3.01 -16.78 -12.76
CA ILE A 117 2.55 -15.75 -11.83
C ILE A 117 3.41 -14.48 -11.94
N GLU A 118 4.74 -14.60 -12.09
CA GLU A 118 5.63 -13.46 -12.31
C GLU A 118 5.26 -12.72 -13.62
N ALA A 119 4.92 -13.44 -14.67
CA ALA A 119 4.42 -12.83 -15.92
C ALA A 119 3.08 -12.10 -15.71
N ALA A 120 2.18 -12.65 -14.89
CA ALA A 120 0.92 -11.98 -14.56
C ALA A 120 1.14 -10.69 -13.75
N PHE A 121 2.09 -10.67 -12.82
CA PHE A 121 2.49 -9.44 -12.11
C PHE A 121 3.09 -8.41 -13.06
N ASN A 122 3.99 -8.79 -13.96
CA ASN A 122 4.57 -7.90 -14.95
C ASN A 122 3.50 -7.29 -15.85
N LYS A 123 2.54 -8.09 -16.28
CA LYS A 123 1.40 -7.60 -17.05
C LYS A 123 0.55 -6.60 -16.27
N ALA A 124 0.31 -6.84 -14.98
CA ALA A 124 -0.44 -5.91 -14.13
C ALA A 124 0.32 -4.59 -13.93
N LEU A 125 1.65 -4.61 -13.86
CA LEU A 125 2.49 -3.41 -13.83
C LEU A 125 2.42 -2.62 -15.14
N GLU A 126 2.42 -3.30 -16.28
CA GLU A 126 2.25 -2.67 -17.62
C GLU A 126 0.84 -2.09 -17.81
N ASP A 127 -0.17 -2.80 -17.31
CA ASP A 127 -1.58 -2.39 -17.41
C ASP A 127 -1.96 -1.31 -16.37
N GLY A 128 -1.16 -1.08 -15.34
CA GLY A 128 -1.37 -0.08 -14.29
C GLY A 128 -0.85 1.33 -14.67
N PRO A 129 -0.89 2.28 -13.72
CA PRO A 129 -0.06 3.49 -13.81
C PRO A 129 1.40 3.16 -13.54
N ASP A 130 2.31 3.95 -14.10
CA ASP A 130 3.71 3.88 -13.74
C ASP A 130 3.91 4.15 -12.24
N LEU A 131 4.79 3.40 -11.60
CA LEU A 131 5.07 3.53 -10.17
C LEU A 131 6.32 4.38 -9.93
N ALA A 132 6.28 5.18 -8.88
CA ALA A 132 7.48 5.86 -8.40
C ALA A 132 8.52 4.84 -7.91
N MET A 133 9.77 5.06 -8.27
CA MET A 133 10.87 4.16 -7.95
C MET A 133 11.56 4.57 -6.65
N VAL A 134 11.86 3.58 -5.83
CA VAL A 134 12.79 3.69 -4.70
C VAL A 134 14.23 3.51 -5.20
N ASN A 135 14.42 2.58 -6.12
CA ASN A 135 15.69 2.36 -6.79
C ASN A 135 15.45 1.91 -8.24
N SER A 136 15.64 2.84 -9.19
CA SER A 136 15.42 2.59 -10.61
C SER A 136 16.38 1.56 -11.18
N GLU A 137 17.65 1.54 -10.74
CA GLU A 137 18.66 0.59 -11.24
C GLU A 137 18.32 -0.85 -10.87
N LYS A 138 17.71 -1.05 -9.69
CA LYS A 138 17.31 -2.38 -9.20
C LYS A 138 15.86 -2.73 -9.51
N GLY A 139 15.11 -1.85 -10.15
CA GLY A 139 13.69 -2.06 -10.42
C GLY A 139 12.80 -2.04 -9.17
N ILE A 140 13.26 -1.44 -8.07
CA ILE A 140 12.51 -1.39 -6.80
C ILE A 140 11.55 -0.22 -6.83
N THR A 141 10.25 -0.50 -6.85
CA THR A 141 9.18 0.48 -6.76
C THR A 141 8.78 0.74 -5.32
N ASN A 142 8.00 1.78 -5.09
CA ASN A 142 7.47 2.10 -3.76
C ASN A 142 6.44 1.08 -3.22
N LEU A 143 6.02 0.10 -4.01
CA LEU A 143 5.16 -0.99 -3.58
C LEU A 143 5.93 -2.25 -3.12
N HIS A 144 7.27 -2.25 -3.18
CA HIS A 144 8.07 -3.41 -2.78
C HIS A 144 8.04 -3.66 -1.28
N VAL A 145 8.26 -2.62 -0.47
CA VAL A 145 8.31 -2.73 1.00
C VAL A 145 7.51 -1.58 1.63
N PRO A 146 6.62 -1.85 2.60
CA PRO A 146 5.76 -0.81 3.22
C PRO A 146 6.52 0.32 3.91
N SER A 147 7.78 0.09 4.30
CA SER A 147 8.62 1.06 5.02
C SER A 147 9.61 1.83 4.13
N ASP A 148 9.66 1.59 2.82
CA ASP A 148 10.64 2.24 1.94
C ASP A 148 10.34 3.71 1.70
N VAL A 149 9.07 4.08 1.60
CA VAL A 149 8.64 5.46 1.39
C VAL A 149 7.99 5.98 2.68
N ILE A 150 8.81 6.64 3.50
CA ILE A 150 8.40 7.18 4.81
C ILE A 150 7.94 8.62 4.61
N ILE A 151 6.68 8.91 4.96
CA ILE A 151 6.01 10.19 4.73
C ILE A 151 6.80 11.41 5.24
N ASP A 152 7.47 11.30 6.40
CA ASP A 152 8.23 12.41 7.00
C ASP A 152 9.43 12.87 6.16
N ALA A 153 9.98 11.96 5.36
CA ALA A 153 11.11 12.25 4.47
C ALA A 153 10.67 12.40 3.02
N SER A 154 9.75 11.57 2.56
CA SER A 154 9.33 11.52 1.16
C SER A 154 8.51 12.74 0.74
N MET A 155 7.61 13.25 1.60
CA MET A 155 6.80 14.43 1.26
C MET A 155 7.64 15.72 1.19
N PRO A 156 8.51 16.05 2.16
CA PRO A 156 9.41 17.19 2.01
C PRO A 156 10.35 17.07 0.81
N ALA A 157 10.83 15.86 0.47
CA ALA A 157 11.64 15.65 -0.72
C ALA A 157 10.84 15.93 -1.99
N MET A 158 9.63 15.38 -2.10
CA MET A 158 8.74 15.57 -3.24
C MET A 158 8.32 17.05 -3.41
N ILE A 159 8.04 17.77 -2.33
CA ILE A 159 7.73 19.19 -2.38
C ILE A 159 8.93 19.98 -2.93
N ARG A 160 10.16 19.67 -2.49
CA ARG A 160 11.38 20.32 -3.01
C ARG A 160 11.63 20.06 -4.49
N THR A 161 11.18 18.94 -5.02
CA THR A 161 11.27 18.59 -6.46
C THR A 161 10.02 18.99 -7.25
N SER A 162 9.20 19.90 -6.71
CA SER A 162 7.97 20.39 -7.37
C SER A 162 6.97 19.27 -7.71
N GLY A 163 6.82 18.29 -6.83
CA GLY A 163 5.88 17.18 -6.99
C GLY A 163 6.38 16.04 -7.88
N LYS A 164 7.70 15.90 -8.04
CA LYS A 164 8.30 14.87 -8.89
C LYS A 164 9.00 13.78 -8.08
N MET A 165 8.97 12.59 -8.61
CA MET A 165 9.79 11.45 -8.19
C MET A 165 10.43 10.79 -9.41
N TYR A 166 11.22 9.75 -9.20
CA TYR A 166 11.94 9.07 -10.28
C TYR A 166 11.10 7.93 -10.87
N ASN A 167 11.10 7.85 -12.20
CA ASN A 167 10.50 6.74 -12.94
C ASN A 167 11.49 5.57 -13.12
N ALA A 168 11.05 4.49 -13.81
CA ALA A 168 11.88 3.31 -14.06
C ALA A 168 13.17 3.59 -14.87
N LYS A 169 13.24 4.71 -15.58
CA LYS A 169 14.44 5.15 -16.33
C LYS A 169 15.36 6.05 -15.49
N GLY A 170 15.04 6.28 -14.23
CA GLY A 170 15.79 7.18 -13.36
C GLY A 170 15.60 8.67 -13.70
N LEU A 171 14.54 9.03 -14.39
CA LEU A 171 14.22 10.40 -14.76
C LEU A 171 13.11 10.94 -13.85
N GLU A 172 13.18 12.23 -13.53
CA GLU A 172 12.12 12.93 -12.79
C GLU A 172 10.83 12.99 -13.62
N GLN A 173 9.72 12.67 -12.97
CA GLN A 173 8.38 12.68 -13.57
C GLN A 173 7.36 13.16 -12.54
N ASP A 174 6.34 13.88 -13.01
CA ASP A 174 5.22 14.29 -12.18
C ASP A 174 4.59 13.09 -11.47
N THR A 175 4.31 13.26 -10.19
CA THR A 175 3.94 12.14 -9.32
C THR A 175 2.70 12.47 -8.52
N LYS A 176 1.75 11.55 -8.51
CA LYS A 176 0.63 11.53 -7.60
C LYS A 176 1.00 10.79 -6.34
N ALA A 177 1.26 11.53 -5.25
CA ALA A 177 1.42 10.93 -3.93
C ALA A 177 0.05 10.66 -3.31
N ILE A 178 -0.19 9.43 -2.89
CA ILE A 178 -1.37 9.06 -2.11
C ILE A 178 -0.99 8.80 -0.66
N ILE A 179 -1.77 9.39 0.24
CA ILE A 179 -1.64 9.26 1.70
C ILE A 179 -2.98 8.75 2.21
N PRO A 180 -3.20 7.42 2.28
CA PRO A 180 -4.50 6.85 2.62
C PRO A 180 -4.90 7.06 4.08
N ASP A 181 -3.93 7.31 4.96
CA ASP A 181 -4.19 7.60 6.38
C ASP A 181 -4.40 9.10 6.57
N SER A 182 -5.66 9.48 6.84
CA SER A 182 -6.05 10.88 7.06
C SER A 182 -5.39 11.53 8.28
N SER A 183 -4.83 10.76 9.21
CA SER A 183 -4.09 11.31 10.36
C SER A 183 -2.83 12.07 9.95
N TYR A 184 -2.31 11.82 8.75
CA TYR A 184 -1.17 12.54 8.17
C TYR A 184 -1.57 13.70 7.25
N ALA A 185 -2.79 13.69 6.71
CA ALA A 185 -3.22 14.66 5.70
C ALA A 185 -3.21 16.11 6.19
N SER A 186 -3.35 16.34 7.49
CA SER A 186 -3.33 17.67 8.10
C SER A 186 -1.92 18.20 8.40
N ILE A 187 -0.88 17.40 8.19
CA ILE A 187 0.51 17.78 8.48
C ILE A 187 1.15 18.49 7.27
N TYR A 188 0.64 18.28 6.07
CA TYR A 188 1.13 18.79 4.79
C TYR A 188 0.08 19.62 4.06
#